data_81e713db7f27b91b2713f7f8d1c953b0
#
_entry.id   81e713db7f27b91b2713f7f8d1c953b0
#
_cell.length_a   1.000
_cell.length_b   1.000
_cell.length_c   1.000
_cell.angle_alpha   90.00
_cell.angle_beta   90.00
_cell.angle_gamma   90.00
#
_symmetry.space_group_name_H-M   'P 1'
#
loop_
_entity.id
_entity.type
_entity.pdbx_description
1 polymer ?
#
loop_
_entity_poly.entity_id
_entity_poly.type
_entity_poly.pdbx_seq_one_letter_code
_entity_poly.pdbx_strand_id
1 'polypeptide(L)'
;LETIFQSIEILSKEKGIDPQIVLDAVKDAMLIAARKHYRTNEDYVADMDPKTGAISLYAVKKAVETVEDPVHEMTLAEARRIDSKLEIGGEVRIPKNTDALGRISAQTAKQVIFQKVREAERDTVFQEYSGRTGELVNCTIKRVEGPDYMLDLGKTEAKLPKKEQSRLEGYSVGDRVRCVIKLVDKSSKGPGVLVSRAAPELVMRLFEQEVPEIYDGTVAIKGCAREAGERTKIAVQSRDRDVDSVGACVGMKGMRVQSIIRELRGEKIDIIEYSDDPVVFATHALSPAKVSRIVVVDALEKHMEVIVDDSQLSLAIGKKGQNVRLAAKLLGWKIDIKSEEEKRQEVESQMAALVAPGAPVSVLLDYGMSDALSEKLIEAGVGTIERLGTMTPEQLEAIPGIDPASIEFIQASVVAYYSQFEDPGTEGGSAESEPEDSEVSAAAGEPGEVGEPGEVGEPGEVGEPDETQAEPEAEAAAGDVEQAGPKNVEEPAEEPVVEPSEPGSEPAETVSGEGSETVEQFGTIEDAGSPHNHAEVAGAESVPQNSSGE
;
A
#
# COMPACT_ATOMS: atom_id res chain seq x y z
N LEU A 1 -25.29 3.31 -50.28
CA LEU A 1 -23.99 2.78 -49.82
C LEU A 1 -23.40 3.84 -48.91
N GLU A 2 -23.49 3.61 -47.62
CA GLU A 2 -22.76 4.41 -46.67
C GLU A 2 -21.28 4.33 -47.04
N THR A 3 -20.66 5.47 -47.18
CA THR A 3 -19.23 5.53 -47.46
C THR A 3 -18.47 5.02 -46.23
N ILE A 4 -17.33 4.35 -46.42
CA ILE A 4 -16.47 3.88 -45.33
C ILE A 4 -16.22 5.00 -44.33
N PHE A 5 -16.15 6.23 -44.80
CA PHE A 5 -15.97 7.42 -43.97
C PHE A 5 -17.13 7.68 -43.00
N GLN A 6 -18.38 7.51 -43.45
CA GLN A 6 -19.57 7.63 -42.59
C GLN A 6 -19.59 6.54 -41.51
N SER A 7 -19.22 5.31 -41.85
CA SER A 7 -19.11 4.22 -40.88
C SER A 7 -18.01 4.48 -39.84
N ILE A 8 -16.87 5.06 -40.25
CA ILE A 8 -15.79 5.49 -39.36
C ILE A 8 -16.28 6.60 -38.42
N GLU A 9 -17.00 7.60 -38.94
CA GLU A 9 -17.52 8.70 -38.16
C GLU A 9 -18.57 8.26 -37.13
N ILE A 10 -19.46 7.33 -37.52
CA ILE A 10 -20.43 6.75 -36.59
C ILE A 10 -19.73 5.97 -35.50
N LEU A 11 -18.76 5.10 -35.83
CA LEU A 11 -17.98 4.33 -34.84
C LEU A 11 -17.20 5.26 -33.89
N SER A 12 -16.62 6.32 -34.43
CA SER A 12 -15.88 7.30 -33.64
C SER A 12 -16.78 8.04 -32.64
N LYS A 13 -17.97 8.44 -33.05
CA LYS A 13 -18.98 9.08 -32.20
C LYS A 13 -19.52 8.11 -31.14
N GLU A 14 -19.79 6.86 -31.50
CA GLU A 14 -20.28 5.83 -30.57
C GLU A 14 -19.25 5.51 -29.49
N LYS A 15 -18.00 5.46 -29.88
CA LYS A 15 -16.89 5.11 -28.96
C LYS A 15 -16.19 6.31 -28.30
N GLY A 16 -16.53 7.55 -28.71
CA GLY A 16 -15.89 8.76 -28.20
C GLY A 16 -14.41 8.89 -28.58
N ILE A 17 -14.02 8.37 -29.76
CA ILE A 17 -12.63 8.32 -30.24
C ILE A 17 -12.49 9.28 -31.42
N ASP A 18 -11.30 9.88 -31.59
CA ASP A 18 -11.00 10.70 -32.75
C ASP A 18 -11.14 9.87 -34.06
N PRO A 19 -11.92 10.33 -35.05
CA PRO A 19 -12.04 9.68 -36.36
C PRO A 19 -10.70 9.41 -37.03
N GLN A 20 -9.70 10.25 -36.79
CA GLN A 20 -8.36 10.11 -37.36
C GLN A 20 -7.69 8.81 -36.90
N ILE A 21 -7.87 8.40 -35.66
CA ILE A 21 -7.29 7.15 -35.10
C ILE A 21 -7.86 5.93 -35.84
N VAL A 22 -9.16 5.95 -36.15
CA VAL A 22 -9.79 4.84 -36.89
C VAL A 22 -9.34 4.84 -38.33
N LEU A 23 -9.17 6.01 -38.94
CA LEU A 23 -8.67 6.16 -40.30
C LEU A 23 -7.25 5.64 -40.43
N ASP A 24 -6.37 5.97 -39.52
CA ASP A 24 -4.98 5.49 -39.48
C ASP A 24 -4.94 3.98 -39.23
N ALA A 25 -5.83 3.43 -38.41
CA ALA A 25 -5.98 1.99 -38.24
C ALA A 25 -6.35 1.26 -39.52
N VAL A 26 -7.20 1.87 -40.38
CA VAL A 26 -7.55 1.32 -41.70
C VAL A 26 -6.36 1.35 -42.64
N LYS A 27 -5.58 2.44 -42.64
CA LYS A 27 -4.33 2.55 -43.44
C LYS A 27 -3.32 1.50 -42.97
N ASP A 28 -3.08 1.36 -41.69
CA ASP A 28 -2.15 0.36 -41.11
C ASP A 28 -2.56 -1.06 -41.48
N ALA A 29 -3.85 -1.36 -41.41
CA ALA A 29 -4.38 -2.66 -41.83
C ALA A 29 -4.09 -2.97 -43.29
N MET A 30 -4.22 -1.97 -44.17
CA MET A 30 -3.93 -2.09 -45.59
C MET A 30 -2.46 -2.35 -45.84
N LEU A 31 -1.57 -1.66 -45.10
CA LEU A 31 -0.13 -1.86 -45.15
C LEU A 31 0.29 -3.28 -44.70
N ILE A 32 -0.31 -3.78 -43.61
CA ILE A 32 -0.08 -5.14 -43.13
C ILE A 32 -0.55 -6.17 -44.16
N ALA A 33 -1.73 -5.95 -44.74
CA ALA A 33 -2.29 -6.82 -45.80
C ALA A 33 -1.39 -6.82 -47.04
N ALA A 34 -0.88 -5.66 -47.44
CA ALA A 34 0.02 -5.51 -48.58
C ALA A 34 1.34 -6.27 -48.36
N ARG A 35 1.98 -6.10 -47.22
CA ARG A 35 3.22 -6.83 -46.85
C ARG A 35 2.99 -8.35 -46.89
N LYS A 36 1.86 -8.82 -46.39
CA LYS A 36 1.51 -10.24 -46.39
C LYS A 36 1.24 -10.79 -47.80
N HIS A 37 0.62 -9.98 -48.66
CA HIS A 37 0.26 -10.38 -50.02
C HIS A 37 1.46 -10.37 -50.96
N TYR A 38 2.19 -9.25 -51.02
CA TYR A 38 3.32 -9.07 -51.92
C TYR A 38 4.59 -9.78 -51.46
N ARG A 39 4.69 -10.11 -50.16
CA ARG A 39 5.84 -10.78 -49.54
C ARG A 39 7.18 -10.10 -49.86
N THR A 40 7.17 -8.80 -50.07
CA THR A 40 8.34 -7.97 -50.36
C THR A 40 8.61 -7.07 -49.16
N ASN A 41 9.89 -6.71 -48.94
CA ASN A 41 10.27 -5.75 -47.93
C ASN A 41 10.18 -4.29 -48.43
N GLU A 42 9.43 -4.04 -49.50
CA GLU A 42 9.19 -2.67 -49.97
C GLU A 42 8.49 -1.82 -48.92
N ASP A 43 8.81 -0.55 -48.88
CA ASP A 43 8.07 0.42 -48.08
C ASP A 43 6.75 0.78 -48.78
N TYR A 44 5.65 0.55 -48.06
CA TYR A 44 4.32 0.84 -48.55
C TYR A 44 3.71 2.03 -47.80
N VAL A 45 2.99 2.88 -48.57
CA VAL A 45 2.18 3.97 -48.02
C VAL A 45 0.75 3.78 -48.53
N ALA A 46 -0.23 3.82 -47.62
CA ALA A 46 -1.65 3.80 -47.93
C ALA A 46 -2.24 5.20 -47.80
N ASP A 47 -2.92 5.67 -48.81
CA ASP A 47 -3.63 6.95 -48.82
C ASP A 47 -5.11 6.73 -49.00
N MET A 48 -5.93 7.51 -48.31
CA MET A 48 -7.39 7.43 -48.42
C MET A 48 -7.93 8.76 -48.96
N ASP A 49 -8.69 8.69 -50.04
CA ASP A 49 -9.41 9.85 -50.54
C ASP A 49 -10.58 10.20 -49.60
N PRO A 50 -10.59 11.38 -48.99
CA PRO A 50 -11.64 11.79 -48.06
C PRO A 50 -13.02 11.93 -48.70
N LYS A 51 -13.11 12.04 -50.05
CA LYS A 51 -14.39 12.21 -50.75
C LYS A 51 -15.01 10.89 -51.15
N THR A 52 -14.20 9.96 -51.61
CA THR A 52 -14.68 8.68 -52.16
C THR A 52 -14.53 7.54 -51.15
N GLY A 53 -13.69 7.69 -50.13
CA GLY A 53 -13.32 6.63 -49.20
C GLY A 53 -12.46 5.54 -49.86
N ALA A 54 -11.98 5.77 -51.08
CA ALA A 54 -11.12 4.83 -51.78
C ALA A 54 -9.70 4.83 -51.17
N ILE A 55 -9.17 3.62 -50.95
CA ILE A 55 -7.83 3.45 -50.41
C ILE A 55 -6.88 3.13 -51.57
N SER A 56 -5.89 3.96 -51.75
CA SER A 56 -4.81 3.78 -52.72
C SER A 56 -3.55 3.32 -52.01
N LEU A 57 -2.87 2.32 -52.56
CA LEU A 57 -1.62 1.77 -52.03
C LEU A 57 -0.48 2.12 -52.97
N TYR A 58 0.61 2.61 -52.38
CA TYR A 58 1.83 2.97 -53.11
C TYR A 58 3.03 2.26 -52.50
N ALA A 59 3.92 1.74 -53.36
CA ALA A 59 5.26 1.42 -52.90
C ALA A 59 6.15 2.67 -53.02
N VAL A 60 6.90 2.96 -52.00
CA VAL A 60 7.78 4.14 -51.93
C VAL A 60 9.22 3.69 -52.21
N LYS A 61 9.84 4.33 -53.18
CA LYS A 61 11.27 4.13 -53.48
C LYS A 61 11.97 5.48 -53.53
N LYS A 62 13.24 5.51 -53.13
CA LYS A 62 14.10 6.72 -53.23
C LYS A 62 14.77 6.78 -54.59
N ALA A 63 14.82 7.96 -55.18
CA ALA A 63 15.53 8.21 -56.40
C ALA A 63 17.01 8.41 -56.11
N VAL A 64 17.89 7.54 -56.61
CA VAL A 64 19.35 7.57 -56.39
C VAL A 64 20.09 7.57 -57.75
N GLU A 65 21.34 7.97 -57.76
CA GLU A 65 22.19 7.88 -58.97
C GLU A 65 22.59 6.42 -59.23
N THR A 66 22.99 5.70 -58.21
CA THR A 66 23.38 4.30 -58.30
C THR A 66 22.54 3.49 -57.30
N VAL A 67 21.81 2.48 -57.80
CA VAL A 67 20.97 1.63 -56.97
C VAL A 67 21.82 0.62 -56.23
N GLU A 68 21.80 0.70 -54.92
CA GLU A 68 22.44 -0.28 -54.02
C GLU A 68 21.39 -1.32 -53.55
N ASP A 69 20.20 -0.87 -53.24
CA ASP A 69 19.06 -1.72 -52.85
C ASP A 69 17.87 -1.58 -53.83
N PRO A 70 17.70 -2.54 -54.74
CA PRO A 70 16.59 -2.49 -55.72
C PRO A 70 15.19 -2.51 -55.07
N VAL A 71 15.07 -2.88 -53.80
CA VAL A 71 13.80 -2.93 -53.06
C VAL A 71 13.34 -1.53 -52.67
N HIS A 72 14.26 -0.71 -52.15
CA HIS A 72 13.96 0.62 -51.61
C HIS A 72 14.42 1.77 -52.51
N GLU A 73 15.24 1.49 -53.54
CA GLU A 73 15.82 2.49 -54.41
C GLU A 73 15.44 2.26 -55.89
N MET A 74 15.50 3.31 -56.66
CA MET A 74 15.39 3.28 -58.12
C MET A 74 16.25 4.37 -58.76
N THR A 75 16.60 4.17 -60.02
CA THR A 75 17.42 5.17 -60.75
C THR A 75 16.63 6.47 -60.96
N LEU A 76 17.35 7.60 -60.93
CA LEU A 76 16.76 8.91 -61.18
C LEU A 76 16.07 8.97 -62.57
N ALA A 77 16.62 8.24 -63.57
CA ALA A 77 16.03 8.17 -64.93
C ALA A 77 14.67 7.48 -64.93
N GLU A 78 14.48 6.42 -64.15
CA GLU A 78 13.19 5.73 -63.98
C GLU A 78 12.23 6.57 -63.13
N ALA A 79 12.74 7.19 -62.06
CA ALA A 79 11.97 8.06 -61.20
C ALA A 79 11.33 9.23 -61.96
N ARG A 80 12.09 9.88 -62.83
CA ARG A 80 11.60 10.98 -63.69
C ARG A 80 10.58 10.57 -64.76
N ARG A 81 10.45 9.30 -65.09
CA ARG A 81 9.35 8.82 -65.93
C ARG A 81 7.98 8.83 -65.21
N ILE A 82 8.03 8.76 -63.89
CA ILE A 82 6.82 8.77 -63.04
C ILE A 82 6.50 10.22 -62.64
N ASP A 83 7.51 10.94 -62.13
CA ASP A 83 7.39 12.37 -61.81
C ASP A 83 8.61 13.15 -62.34
N SER A 84 8.37 13.99 -63.37
CA SER A 84 9.40 14.74 -64.08
C SER A 84 10.13 15.78 -63.25
N LYS A 85 9.63 16.13 -62.06
CA LYS A 85 10.18 17.15 -61.16
C LYS A 85 11.11 16.56 -60.06
N LEU A 86 11.28 15.24 -60.02
CA LEU A 86 12.03 14.58 -58.96
C LEU A 86 13.54 14.86 -59.05
N GLU A 87 14.13 15.10 -57.89
CA GLU A 87 15.56 15.27 -57.67
C GLU A 87 16.13 14.03 -56.97
N ILE A 88 17.46 13.92 -56.91
CA ILE A 88 18.17 12.85 -56.19
C ILE A 88 17.78 12.90 -54.72
N GLY A 89 17.42 11.75 -54.16
CA GLY A 89 16.91 11.62 -52.79
C GLY A 89 15.40 11.81 -52.65
N GLY A 90 14.69 12.18 -53.72
CA GLY A 90 13.22 12.31 -53.72
C GLY A 90 12.51 10.96 -53.63
N GLU A 91 11.34 10.93 -53.03
CA GLU A 91 10.52 9.73 -52.88
C GLU A 91 9.54 9.58 -54.08
N VAL A 92 9.57 8.42 -54.69
CA VAL A 92 8.66 8.03 -55.80
C VAL A 92 7.58 7.12 -55.25
N ARG A 93 6.33 7.46 -55.52
CA ARG A 93 5.18 6.65 -55.16
C ARG A 93 4.67 5.83 -56.36
N ILE A 94 4.89 4.53 -56.31
CA ILE A 94 4.47 3.59 -57.38
C ILE A 94 3.13 2.97 -57.00
N PRO A 95 2.07 3.18 -57.77
CA PRO A 95 0.75 2.63 -57.44
C PRO A 95 0.77 1.10 -57.55
N LYS A 96 0.22 0.44 -56.52
CA LYS A 96 0.04 -1.02 -56.47
C LYS A 96 -1.45 -1.35 -56.54
N ASN A 97 -1.76 -2.49 -57.18
CA ASN A 97 -3.15 -2.92 -57.32
C ASN A 97 -3.75 -3.37 -55.98
N THR A 98 -4.87 -2.77 -55.57
CA THR A 98 -5.58 -3.06 -54.35
C THR A 98 -6.67 -4.13 -54.48
N ASP A 99 -7.10 -4.49 -55.74
CA ASP A 99 -8.20 -5.41 -55.95
C ASP A 99 -7.96 -6.82 -55.40
N ALA A 100 -6.73 -7.32 -55.52
CA ALA A 100 -6.32 -8.61 -54.96
C ALA A 100 -6.26 -8.66 -53.43
N LEU A 101 -6.18 -7.50 -52.80
CA LEU A 101 -6.09 -7.37 -51.33
C LEU A 101 -7.47 -7.43 -50.64
N GLY A 102 -8.57 -7.29 -51.37
CA GLY A 102 -9.90 -7.03 -50.81
C GLY A 102 -10.39 -8.00 -49.72
N ARG A 103 -10.17 -9.31 -49.85
CA ARG A 103 -10.59 -10.28 -48.83
C ARG A 103 -9.62 -10.38 -47.65
N ILE A 104 -8.30 -10.36 -47.93
CA ILE A 104 -7.24 -10.46 -46.91
C ILE A 104 -7.19 -9.17 -46.10
N SER A 105 -7.32 -8.03 -46.76
CA SER A 105 -7.35 -6.72 -46.12
C SER A 105 -8.57 -6.54 -45.22
N ALA A 106 -9.76 -7.01 -45.63
CA ALA A 106 -10.99 -6.85 -44.83
C ALA A 106 -10.90 -7.57 -43.47
N GLN A 107 -10.36 -8.79 -43.41
CA GLN A 107 -10.16 -9.50 -42.16
C GLN A 107 -9.07 -8.85 -41.29
N THR A 108 -7.95 -8.48 -41.93
CA THR A 108 -6.84 -7.81 -41.22
C THR A 108 -7.27 -6.43 -40.74
N ALA A 109 -7.99 -5.67 -41.58
CA ALA A 109 -8.56 -4.37 -41.23
C ALA A 109 -9.47 -4.48 -40.01
N LYS A 110 -10.40 -5.43 -40.00
CA LYS A 110 -11.27 -5.66 -38.84
C LYS A 110 -10.46 -5.88 -37.56
N GLN A 111 -9.42 -6.72 -37.60
CA GLN A 111 -8.58 -7.02 -36.43
C GLN A 111 -7.79 -5.80 -35.98
N VAL A 112 -7.14 -5.07 -36.90
CA VAL A 112 -6.32 -3.88 -36.58
C VAL A 112 -7.20 -2.74 -36.07
N ILE A 113 -8.35 -2.50 -36.70
CA ILE A 113 -9.33 -1.48 -36.27
C ILE A 113 -9.78 -1.80 -34.84
N PHE A 114 -10.20 -3.04 -34.53
CA PHE A 114 -10.58 -3.42 -33.17
C PHE A 114 -9.45 -3.26 -32.17
N GLN A 115 -8.22 -3.54 -32.57
CA GLN A 115 -7.05 -3.35 -31.72
C GLN A 115 -6.81 -1.86 -31.43
N LYS A 116 -6.81 -1.02 -32.47
CA LYS A 116 -6.60 0.44 -32.35
C LYS A 116 -7.73 1.14 -31.60
N VAL A 117 -8.98 0.74 -31.85
CA VAL A 117 -10.14 1.24 -31.10
C VAL A 117 -9.99 0.91 -29.61
N ARG A 118 -9.65 -0.33 -29.26
CA ARG A 118 -9.40 -0.72 -27.85
C ARG A 118 -8.21 0.02 -27.23
N GLU A 119 -7.18 0.31 -28.02
CA GLU A 119 -6.02 1.10 -27.55
C GLU A 119 -6.45 2.54 -27.26
N ALA A 120 -7.19 3.17 -28.16
CA ALA A 120 -7.70 4.52 -27.98
C ALA A 120 -8.74 4.62 -26.84
N GLU A 121 -9.63 3.63 -26.69
CA GLU A 121 -10.54 3.53 -25.53
C GLU A 121 -9.74 3.48 -24.22
N ARG A 122 -8.65 2.71 -24.15
CA ARG A 122 -7.79 2.65 -22.97
C ARG A 122 -7.08 3.96 -22.69
N ASP A 123 -6.59 4.63 -23.74
CA ASP A 123 -5.94 5.93 -23.61
C ASP A 123 -6.91 6.99 -23.07
N THR A 124 -8.13 7.01 -23.56
CA THR A 124 -9.19 7.89 -23.06
C THR A 124 -9.53 7.59 -21.62
N VAL A 125 -9.70 6.32 -21.26
CA VAL A 125 -9.96 5.90 -19.89
C VAL A 125 -8.78 6.27 -18.99
N PHE A 126 -7.55 6.04 -19.44
CA PHE A 126 -6.36 6.41 -18.68
C PHE A 126 -6.28 7.92 -18.42
N GLN A 127 -6.52 8.75 -19.43
CA GLN A 127 -6.51 10.20 -19.29
C GLN A 127 -7.61 10.69 -18.34
N GLU A 128 -8.82 10.12 -18.41
CA GLU A 128 -9.94 10.52 -17.55
C GLU A 128 -9.77 10.09 -16.09
N TYR A 129 -9.22 8.89 -15.85
CA TYR A 129 -9.19 8.31 -14.50
C TYR A 129 -7.82 8.40 -13.80
N SER A 130 -6.72 8.68 -14.50
CA SER A 130 -5.38 8.74 -13.89
C SER A 130 -5.28 9.82 -12.80
N GLY A 131 -5.89 10.98 -13.03
CA GLY A 131 -5.95 12.08 -12.05
C GLY A 131 -6.92 11.83 -10.90
N ARG A 132 -7.76 10.80 -10.98
CA ARG A 132 -8.80 10.47 -10.00
C ARG A 132 -8.41 9.31 -9.07
N THR A 133 -7.15 8.91 -9.07
CA THR A 133 -6.64 7.90 -8.14
C THR A 133 -6.84 8.35 -6.69
N GLY A 134 -7.38 7.47 -5.85
CA GLY A 134 -7.77 7.78 -4.47
C GLY A 134 -9.15 8.43 -4.33
N GLU A 135 -9.88 8.66 -5.40
CA GLU A 135 -11.25 9.20 -5.38
C GLU A 135 -12.28 8.10 -5.10
N LEU A 136 -13.31 8.44 -4.36
CA LEU A 136 -14.46 7.57 -4.09
C LEU A 136 -15.42 7.58 -5.28
N VAL A 137 -15.74 6.40 -5.79
CA VAL A 137 -16.64 6.21 -6.93
C VAL A 137 -17.78 5.25 -6.59
N ASN A 138 -18.96 5.53 -7.13
CA ASN A 138 -20.11 4.66 -7.04
C ASN A 138 -20.10 3.71 -8.25
N CYS A 139 -20.08 2.42 -7.99
CA CYS A 139 -20.03 1.38 -9.00
C CYS A 139 -21.22 0.46 -8.89
N THR A 140 -21.54 -0.25 -9.97
CA THR A 140 -22.54 -1.33 -9.99
C THR A 140 -21.86 -2.63 -10.38
N ILE A 141 -22.12 -3.72 -9.67
CA ILE A 141 -21.58 -5.05 -10.03
C ILE A 141 -22.24 -5.50 -11.34
N LYS A 142 -21.44 -5.63 -12.40
CA LYS A 142 -21.91 -6.03 -13.72
C LYS A 142 -21.86 -7.54 -13.92
N ARG A 143 -20.77 -8.18 -13.51
CA ARG A 143 -20.53 -9.62 -13.59
C ARG A 143 -19.47 -10.08 -12.61
N VAL A 144 -19.44 -11.37 -12.38
CA VAL A 144 -18.43 -12.03 -11.54
C VAL A 144 -17.54 -12.87 -12.46
N GLU A 145 -16.24 -12.67 -12.39
CA GLU A 145 -15.25 -13.42 -13.17
C GLU A 145 -14.31 -14.18 -12.22
N GLY A 146 -14.68 -15.44 -11.94
CA GLY A 146 -13.97 -16.23 -10.94
C GLY A 146 -14.02 -15.60 -9.54
N PRO A 147 -12.87 -15.22 -8.94
CA PRO A 147 -12.85 -14.57 -7.63
C PRO A 147 -13.03 -13.05 -7.69
N ASP A 148 -13.02 -12.46 -8.87
CA ASP A 148 -12.99 -11.01 -9.09
C ASP A 148 -14.36 -10.49 -9.51
N TYR A 149 -14.71 -9.28 -9.05
CA TYR A 149 -15.90 -8.58 -9.50
C TYR A 149 -15.55 -7.59 -10.62
N MET A 150 -16.37 -7.57 -11.66
CA MET A 150 -16.34 -6.56 -12.71
C MET A 150 -17.44 -5.55 -12.44
N LEU A 151 -17.05 -4.29 -12.33
CA LEU A 151 -17.90 -3.18 -11.93
C LEU A 151 -18.10 -2.22 -13.10
N ASP A 152 -19.25 -1.62 -13.16
CA ASP A 152 -19.59 -0.55 -14.09
C ASP A 152 -19.44 0.81 -13.40
N LEU A 153 -18.60 1.67 -13.97
CA LEU A 153 -18.40 3.06 -13.55
C LEU A 153 -19.28 4.04 -14.34
N GLY A 154 -20.15 3.54 -15.23
CA GLY A 154 -20.98 4.29 -16.16
C GLY A 154 -20.33 4.48 -17.53
N LYS A 155 -19.10 4.96 -17.61
CA LYS A 155 -18.36 5.13 -18.87
C LYS A 155 -17.44 3.95 -19.21
N THR A 156 -16.90 3.31 -18.18
CA THR A 156 -15.95 2.20 -18.33
C THR A 156 -16.17 1.13 -17.28
N GLU A 157 -15.60 -0.03 -17.53
CA GLU A 157 -15.58 -1.11 -16.54
C GLU A 157 -14.34 -0.98 -15.62
N ALA A 158 -14.52 -1.32 -14.35
CA ALA A 158 -13.46 -1.45 -13.38
C ALA A 158 -13.38 -2.87 -12.84
N LYS A 159 -12.21 -3.25 -12.38
CA LYS A 159 -11.96 -4.55 -11.76
C LYS A 159 -11.76 -4.40 -10.26
N LEU A 160 -12.48 -5.21 -9.48
CA LEU A 160 -12.28 -5.37 -8.03
C LEU A 160 -11.74 -6.79 -7.77
N PRO A 161 -10.42 -6.96 -7.74
CA PRO A 161 -9.82 -8.27 -7.54
C PRO A 161 -9.98 -8.75 -6.10
N LYS A 162 -9.90 -10.06 -5.89
CA LYS A 162 -10.05 -10.71 -4.57
C LYS A 162 -9.22 -10.08 -3.45
N LYS A 163 -8.01 -9.62 -3.77
CA LYS A 163 -7.11 -8.97 -2.80
C LYS A 163 -7.62 -7.62 -2.30
N GLU A 164 -8.44 -6.96 -3.10
CA GLU A 164 -8.99 -5.62 -2.83
C GLU A 164 -10.43 -5.68 -2.31
N GLN A 165 -10.98 -6.87 -2.11
CA GLN A 165 -12.29 -7.09 -1.51
C GLN A 165 -12.18 -7.17 0.01
N SER A 166 -13.22 -6.75 0.72
CA SER A 166 -13.38 -7.00 2.15
C SER A 166 -13.85 -8.45 2.37
N ARG A 167 -13.33 -9.11 3.40
CA ARG A 167 -13.64 -10.52 3.68
C ARG A 167 -15.08 -10.76 4.10
N LEU A 168 -15.72 -9.77 4.71
CA LEU A 168 -17.08 -9.87 5.23
C LEU A 168 -18.14 -9.42 4.22
N GLU A 169 -17.72 -8.88 3.06
CA GLU A 169 -18.60 -8.36 2.04
C GLU A 169 -18.82 -9.39 0.92
N GLY A 170 -20.07 -9.78 0.72
CA GLY A 170 -20.51 -10.55 -0.45
C GLY A 170 -21.40 -9.67 -1.32
N TYR A 171 -21.23 -9.71 -2.62
CA TYR A 171 -21.96 -8.90 -3.59
C TYR A 171 -22.59 -9.77 -4.66
N SER A 172 -23.77 -9.35 -5.11
CA SER A 172 -24.49 -9.93 -6.23
C SER A 172 -24.47 -9.01 -7.45
N VAL A 173 -24.72 -9.58 -8.62
CA VAL A 173 -24.85 -8.77 -9.85
C VAL A 173 -26.01 -7.78 -9.71
N GLY A 174 -25.77 -6.52 -10.01
CA GLY A 174 -26.71 -5.42 -9.84
C GLY A 174 -26.56 -4.62 -8.55
N ASP A 175 -25.76 -5.11 -7.59
CA ASP A 175 -25.50 -4.37 -6.35
C ASP A 175 -24.70 -3.09 -6.63
N ARG A 176 -25.07 -2.02 -5.92
CA ARG A 176 -24.32 -0.77 -5.91
C ARG A 176 -23.31 -0.77 -4.78
N VAL A 177 -22.07 -0.46 -5.12
CA VAL A 177 -20.93 -0.50 -4.22
C VAL A 177 -20.11 0.77 -4.37
N ARG A 178 -19.72 1.37 -3.24
CA ARG A 178 -18.75 2.47 -3.22
C ARG A 178 -17.33 1.91 -3.17
N CYS A 179 -16.47 2.33 -4.05
CA CYS A 179 -15.08 1.88 -4.10
C CYS A 179 -14.15 3.08 -4.27
N VAL A 180 -12.88 2.88 -3.95
CA VAL A 180 -11.82 3.85 -4.26
C VAL A 180 -11.06 3.37 -5.49
N ILE A 181 -10.74 4.29 -6.39
CA ILE A 181 -9.85 4.02 -7.52
C ILE A 181 -8.44 3.86 -6.97
N LYS A 182 -7.91 2.64 -7.08
CA LYS A 182 -6.57 2.32 -6.55
C LYS A 182 -5.47 2.55 -7.56
N LEU A 183 -5.70 2.13 -8.79
CA LEU A 183 -4.73 2.19 -9.87
C LEU A 183 -5.44 2.27 -11.21
N VAL A 184 -4.86 3.01 -12.13
CA VAL A 184 -5.27 3.02 -13.54
C VAL A 184 -4.09 2.53 -14.38
N ASP A 185 -4.27 1.41 -15.07
CA ASP A 185 -3.23 0.75 -15.85
C ASP A 185 -3.56 0.79 -17.34
N LYS A 186 -2.68 1.40 -18.11
CA LYS A 186 -2.78 1.49 -19.57
C LYS A 186 -2.44 0.17 -20.28
N SER A 187 -1.56 -0.63 -19.68
CA SER A 187 -1.03 -1.87 -20.29
C SER A 187 -1.92 -3.09 -20.08
N SER A 188 -2.93 -3.00 -19.22
CA SER A 188 -3.82 -4.11 -18.88
C SER A 188 -4.55 -4.69 -20.09
N LYS A 189 -4.59 -6.01 -20.21
CA LYS A 189 -5.39 -6.71 -21.25
C LYS A 189 -6.91 -6.69 -20.94
N GLY A 190 -7.29 -6.24 -19.74
CA GLY A 190 -8.67 -6.11 -19.26
C GLY A 190 -9.05 -4.66 -18.98
N PRO A 191 -10.03 -4.41 -18.10
CA PRO A 191 -10.36 -3.08 -17.65
C PRO A 191 -9.13 -2.41 -17.03
N GLY A 192 -8.81 -1.20 -17.52
CA GLY A 192 -7.64 -0.44 -17.06
C GLY A 192 -7.80 0.15 -15.65
N VAL A 193 -9.02 0.22 -15.12
CA VAL A 193 -9.31 0.79 -13.80
C VAL A 193 -9.41 -0.31 -12.75
N LEU A 194 -8.55 -0.23 -11.76
CA LEU A 194 -8.55 -1.10 -10.59
C LEU A 194 -9.15 -0.34 -9.40
N VAL A 195 -10.18 -0.90 -8.79
CA VAL A 195 -10.81 -0.33 -7.61
C VAL A 195 -10.61 -1.20 -6.37
N SER A 196 -10.73 -0.60 -5.20
CA SER A 196 -10.53 -1.25 -3.93
C SER A 196 -11.65 -0.96 -2.94
N ARG A 197 -12.03 -1.98 -2.18
CA ARG A 197 -12.84 -1.92 -0.96
C ARG A 197 -11.99 -2.15 0.29
N ALA A 198 -10.78 -2.69 0.12
CA ALA A 198 -9.87 -2.99 1.23
C ALA A 198 -8.91 -1.85 1.57
N ALA A 199 -8.73 -0.89 0.68
CA ALA A 199 -7.81 0.23 0.86
C ALA A 199 -8.22 1.15 2.03
N PRO A 200 -7.27 1.66 2.84
CA PRO A 200 -7.55 2.61 3.92
C PRO A 200 -8.11 3.95 3.39
N GLU A 201 -7.77 4.34 2.19
CA GLU A 201 -8.27 5.56 1.53
C GLU A 201 -9.80 5.54 1.41
N LEU A 202 -10.42 4.36 1.29
CA LEU A 202 -11.88 4.25 1.27
C LEU A 202 -12.50 4.82 2.54
N VAL A 203 -11.95 4.45 3.70
CA VAL A 203 -12.46 4.95 5.00
C VAL A 203 -12.23 6.44 5.11
N MET A 204 -11.07 6.93 4.72
CA MET A 204 -10.75 8.37 4.74
C MET A 204 -11.74 9.18 3.88
N ARG A 205 -12.03 8.72 2.66
CA ARG A 205 -13.00 9.38 1.77
C ARG A 205 -14.44 9.29 2.27
N LEU A 206 -14.81 8.20 2.95
CA LEU A 206 -16.12 8.12 3.60
C LEU A 206 -16.25 9.13 4.74
N PHE A 207 -15.19 9.33 5.54
CA PHE A 207 -15.17 10.36 6.58
C PHE A 207 -15.25 11.78 5.99
N GLU A 208 -14.55 12.05 4.89
CA GLU A 208 -14.65 13.34 4.18
C GLU A 208 -16.08 13.65 3.70
N GLN A 209 -16.85 12.63 3.31
CA GLN A 209 -18.24 12.81 2.89
C GLN A 209 -19.22 12.99 4.05
N GLU A 210 -18.99 12.29 5.17
CA GLU A 210 -19.93 12.29 6.30
C GLU A 210 -19.63 13.38 7.32
N VAL A 211 -18.41 13.94 7.35
CA VAL A 211 -17.92 14.89 8.35
C VAL A 211 -17.58 16.22 7.68
N PRO A 212 -18.47 17.24 7.78
CA PRO A 212 -18.24 18.54 7.17
C PRO A 212 -16.94 19.20 7.63
N GLU A 213 -16.56 19.04 8.90
CA GLU A 213 -15.35 19.60 9.50
C GLU A 213 -14.07 19.02 8.88
N ILE A 214 -14.13 17.81 8.31
CA ILE A 214 -13.03 17.23 7.53
C ILE A 214 -13.04 17.80 6.11
N TYR A 215 -14.21 17.94 5.50
CA TYR A 215 -14.37 18.50 4.17
C TYR A 215 -13.87 19.95 4.11
N ASP A 216 -14.19 20.76 5.14
CA ASP A 216 -13.74 22.15 5.25
C ASP A 216 -12.27 22.28 5.66
N GLY A 217 -11.64 21.17 6.06
CA GLY A 217 -10.24 21.14 6.47
C GLY A 217 -9.98 21.63 7.89
N THR A 218 -11.00 21.89 8.71
CA THR A 218 -10.87 22.21 10.14
C THR A 218 -10.32 21.01 10.90
N VAL A 219 -10.82 19.82 10.60
CA VAL A 219 -10.29 18.54 11.10
C VAL A 219 -9.52 17.86 9.98
N ALA A 220 -8.33 17.38 10.29
CA ALA A 220 -7.48 16.66 9.34
C ALA A 220 -7.28 15.19 9.76
N ILE A 221 -7.40 14.29 8.80
CA ILE A 221 -7.02 12.88 8.99
C ILE A 221 -5.52 12.77 8.83
N LYS A 222 -4.81 12.37 9.88
CA LYS A 222 -3.35 12.21 9.90
C LYS A 222 -2.88 10.82 9.52
N GLY A 223 -3.70 9.81 9.77
CA GLY A 223 -3.37 8.43 9.44
C GLY A 223 -4.56 7.51 9.52
N CYS A 224 -4.46 6.38 8.83
CA CYS A 224 -5.47 5.33 8.85
C CYS A 224 -4.78 3.96 8.78
N ALA A 225 -5.02 3.11 9.77
CA ALA A 225 -4.57 1.73 9.79
C ALA A 225 -5.80 0.82 9.73
N ARG A 226 -5.89 -0.04 8.71
CA ARG A 226 -7.09 -0.82 8.40
C ARG A 226 -6.79 -2.30 8.21
N GLU A 227 -7.66 -3.11 8.77
CA GLU A 227 -7.88 -4.51 8.43
C GLU A 227 -9.31 -4.65 7.90
N ALA A 228 -9.43 -4.65 6.58
CA ALA A 228 -10.70 -4.56 5.88
C ALA A 228 -11.72 -5.62 6.33
N GLY A 229 -12.91 -5.16 6.70
CA GLY A 229 -14.01 -5.98 7.20
C GLY A 229 -13.91 -6.32 8.69
N GLU A 230 -12.81 -6.04 9.37
CA GLU A 230 -12.64 -6.34 10.79
C GLU A 230 -12.59 -5.07 11.65
N ARG A 231 -11.51 -4.29 11.51
CA ARG A 231 -11.31 -3.09 12.33
C ARG A 231 -10.42 -2.07 11.63
N THR A 232 -10.74 -0.80 11.87
CA THR A 232 -9.96 0.35 11.39
C THR A 232 -9.66 1.29 12.55
N LYS A 233 -8.45 1.81 12.60
CA LYS A 233 -8.05 2.92 13.46
C LYS A 233 -7.73 4.13 12.59
N ILE A 234 -8.34 5.27 12.91
CA ILE A 234 -8.15 6.53 12.20
C ILE A 234 -7.68 7.61 13.17
N ALA A 235 -6.59 8.28 12.83
CA ALA A 235 -6.04 9.37 13.62
C ALA A 235 -6.49 10.71 13.04
N VAL A 236 -7.09 11.55 13.88
CA VAL A 236 -7.63 12.85 13.51
C VAL A 236 -7.04 13.96 14.36
N GLN A 237 -6.87 15.12 13.79
CA GLN A 237 -6.37 16.32 14.49
C GLN A 237 -7.18 17.53 14.05
N SER A 238 -7.60 18.34 15.01
CA SER A 238 -8.19 19.65 14.70
C SER A 238 -7.09 20.70 14.55
N ARG A 239 -7.30 21.61 13.59
CA ARG A 239 -6.49 22.83 13.44
C ARG A 239 -6.98 23.93 14.35
N ASP A 240 -8.26 23.88 14.72
CA ASP A 240 -8.90 24.81 15.63
C ASP A 240 -8.98 24.18 17.03
N ARG A 241 -8.52 24.89 18.05
CA ARG A 241 -8.50 24.41 19.43
C ARG A 241 -9.89 24.30 20.05
N ASP A 242 -10.86 25.03 19.51
CA ASP A 242 -12.24 25.03 19.99
C ASP A 242 -13.07 23.88 19.40
N VAL A 243 -12.53 23.12 18.44
CA VAL A 243 -13.20 22.01 17.77
C VAL A 243 -12.64 20.68 18.24
N ASP A 244 -13.48 19.88 18.87
CA ASP A 244 -13.19 18.49 19.22
C ASP A 244 -13.13 17.62 17.96
N SER A 245 -11.92 17.20 17.58
CA SER A 245 -11.68 16.39 16.37
C SER A 245 -12.34 15.02 16.41
N VAL A 246 -12.36 14.38 17.58
CA VAL A 246 -12.97 13.05 17.78
C VAL A 246 -14.49 13.16 17.80
N GLY A 247 -15.00 14.14 18.57
CA GLY A 247 -16.44 14.39 18.67
C GLY A 247 -17.08 14.77 17.35
N ALA A 248 -16.40 15.57 16.51
CA ALA A 248 -16.84 15.93 15.17
C ALA A 248 -16.99 14.68 14.27
N CYS A 249 -16.01 13.78 14.31
CA CYS A 249 -16.04 12.54 13.53
C CYS A 249 -17.06 11.52 14.03
N VAL A 250 -17.26 11.43 15.34
CA VAL A 250 -18.27 10.54 15.95
C VAL A 250 -19.67 11.06 15.63
N GLY A 251 -19.86 12.37 15.77
CA GLY A 251 -21.14 13.03 15.59
C GLY A 251 -22.15 12.78 16.73
N MET A 252 -23.29 13.47 16.68
CA MET A 252 -24.31 13.33 17.72
C MET A 252 -24.74 11.88 17.91
N LYS A 253 -24.59 11.35 19.12
CA LYS A 253 -24.92 9.96 19.47
C LYS A 253 -24.27 8.92 18.55
N GLY A 254 -23.14 9.24 17.92
CA GLY A 254 -22.41 8.36 17.03
C GLY A 254 -23.04 8.17 15.64
N MET A 255 -23.96 9.03 15.21
CA MET A 255 -24.69 8.84 13.95
C MET A 255 -23.77 8.87 12.72
N ARG A 256 -22.74 9.75 12.70
CA ARG A 256 -21.81 9.86 11.57
C ARG A 256 -20.96 8.61 11.44
N VAL A 257 -20.28 8.19 12.51
CA VAL A 257 -19.45 6.98 12.49
C VAL A 257 -20.30 5.74 12.22
N GLN A 258 -21.56 5.69 12.74
CA GLN A 258 -22.46 4.57 12.51
C GLN A 258 -22.91 4.46 11.03
N SER A 259 -23.04 5.60 10.32
CA SER A 259 -23.32 5.63 8.88
C SER A 259 -22.17 4.96 8.10
N ILE A 260 -20.93 5.30 8.45
CA ILE A 260 -19.72 4.72 7.83
C ILE A 260 -19.58 3.22 8.16
N ILE A 261 -19.80 2.83 9.43
CA ILE A 261 -19.79 1.42 9.86
C ILE A 261 -20.81 0.61 9.06
N ARG A 262 -21.99 1.17 8.80
CA ARG A 262 -23.06 0.52 8.03
C ARG A 262 -22.67 0.36 6.56
N GLU A 263 -22.04 1.39 5.96
CA GLU A 263 -21.49 1.30 4.59
C GLU A 263 -20.44 0.20 4.49
N LEU A 264 -19.61 0.02 5.51
CA LEU A 264 -18.53 -0.99 5.59
C LEU A 264 -19.01 -2.35 6.14
N ARG A 265 -20.33 -2.58 6.14
CA ARG A 265 -20.95 -3.85 6.57
C ARG A 265 -20.56 -4.31 7.99
N GLY A 266 -20.36 -3.37 8.91
CA GLY A 266 -20.11 -3.66 10.32
C GLY A 266 -18.64 -3.66 10.73
N GLU A 267 -17.74 -3.16 9.91
CA GLU A 267 -16.33 -2.94 10.27
C GLU A 267 -16.23 -1.98 11.45
N LYS A 268 -15.48 -2.37 12.49
CA LYS A 268 -15.30 -1.53 13.69
C LYS A 268 -14.35 -0.38 13.40
N ILE A 269 -14.71 0.83 13.84
CA ILE A 269 -13.92 2.02 13.62
C ILE A 269 -13.57 2.65 14.97
N ASP A 270 -12.28 2.79 15.24
CA ASP A 270 -11.74 3.52 16.38
C ASP A 270 -11.22 4.88 15.89
N ILE A 271 -11.79 5.96 16.39
CA ILE A 271 -11.37 7.33 16.10
C ILE A 271 -10.45 7.78 17.23
N ILE A 272 -9.25 8.22 16.87
CA ILE A 272 -8.13 8.45 17.80
C ILE A 272 -7.65 9.88 17.58
N GLU A 273 -7.45 10.60 18.66
CA GLU A 273 -6.80 11.90 18.61
C GLU A 273 -5.31 11.74 18.27
N TYR A 274 -4.86 12.47 17.26
CA TYR A 274 -3.45 12.49 16.87
C TYR A 274 -2.65 13.41 17.79
N SER A 275 -1.44 12.99 18.13
CA SER A 275 -0.44 13.81 18.83
C SER A 275 0.90 13.69 18.12
N ASP A 276 1.66 14.79 18.12
CA ASP A 276 3.04 14.81 17.60
C ASP A 276 4.00 14.08 18.54
N ASP A 277 3.65 13.96 19.84
CA ASP A 277 4.37 13.14 20.80
C ASP A 277 4.01 11.66 20.60
N PRO A 278 4.99 10.81 20.21
CA PRO A 278 4.74 9.39 19.98
C PRO A 278 4.24 8.64 21.22
N VAL A 279 4.58 9.07 22.42
CA VAL A 279 4.15 8.44 23.69
C VAL A 279 2.67 8.73 23.92
N VAL A 280 2.26 9.99 23.79
CA VAL A 280 0.86 10.39 23.91
C VAL A 280 0.03 9.73 22.82
N PHE A 281 0.51 9.76 21.56
CA PHE A 281 -0.18 9.15 20.44
C PHE A 281 -0.34 7.63 20.60
N ALA A 282 0.68 6.93 21.10
CA ALA A 282 0.60 5.50 21.39
C ALA A 282 -0.45 5.18 22.47
N THR A 283 -0.54 6.03 23.52
CA THR A 283 -1.57 5.90 24.55
C THR A 283 -2.97 5.98 23.96
N HIS A 284 -3.21 6.97 23.10
CA HIS A 284 -4.50 7.10 22.40
C HIS A 284 -4.76 5.94 21.42
N ALA A 285 -3.73 5.50 20.69
CA ALA A 285 -3.84 4.46 19.69
C ALA A 285 -4.14 3.07 20.25
N LEU A 286 -3.76 2.80 21.49
CA LEU A 286 -4.06 1.53 22.16
C LEU A 286 -5.47 1.48 22.79
N SER A 287 -6.20 2.62 22.75
CA SER A 287 -7.60 2.63 23.18
C SER A 287 -8.38 1.43 22.56
N PRO A 288 -9.28 0.79 23.31
CA PRO A 288 -9.84 1.17 24.63
C PRO A 288 -9.03 0.69 25.85
N ALA A 289 -7.84 0.08 25.67
CA ALA A 289 -7.01 -0.32 26.79
C ALA A 289 -6.42 0.91 27.51
N LYS A 290 -6.32 0.83 28.84
CA LYS A 290 -5.66 1.84 29.64
C LYS A 290 -4.17 1.48 29.76
N VAL A 291 -3.31 2.41 29.37
CA VAL A 291 -1.87 2.27 29.44
C VAL A 291 -1.38 2.87 30.75
N SER A 292 -0.59 2.12 31.51
CA SER A 292 0.02 2.60 32.76
C SER A 292 1.26 3.44 32.47
N ARG A 293 2.15 2.94 31.61
CA ARG A 293 3.42 3.59 31.27
C ARG A 293 3.91 3.19 29.88
N ILE A 294 4.58 4.13 29.20
CA ILE A 294 5.30 3.86 27.94
C ILE A 294 6.76 4.23 28.11
N VAL A 295 7.64 3.36 27.65
CA VAL A 295 9.09 3.56 27.64
C VAL A 295 9.58 3.47 26.20
N VAL A 296 10.25 4.51 25.73
CA VAL A 296 10.92 4.48 24.44
C VAL A 296 12.22 3.71 24.60
N VAL A 297 12.31 2.54 23.98
CA VAL A 297 13.49 1.67 24.05
C VAL A 297 14.56 2.17 23.08
N ASP A 298 14.17 2.42 21.83
CA ASP A 298 15.04 2.93 20.79
C ASP A 298 14.27 3.92 19.90
N ALA A 299 14.70 5.16 19.93
CA ALA A 299 14.11 6.23 19.11
C ALA A 299 14.51 6.13 17.63
N LEU A 300 15.70 5.57 17.32
CA LEU A 300 16.18 5.42 15.94
C LEU A 300 15.46 4.28 15.22
N GLU A 301 15.32 3.13 15.89
CA GLU A 301 14.57 1.99 15.39
C GLU A 301 13.05 2.15 15.57
N LYS A 302 12.60 3.24 16.19
CA LYS A 302 11.18 3.49 16.50
C LYS A 302 10.57 2.32 17.28
N HIS A 303 11.18 1.99 18.40
CA HIS A 303 10.76 0.89 19.26
C HIS A 303 10.33 1.41 20.62
N MET A 304 9.16 1.00 21.09
CA MET A 304 8.62 1.36 22.40
C MET A 304 8.06 0.13 23.11
N GLU A 305 8.18 0.15 24.42
CA GLU A 305 7.62 -0.81 25.33
C GLU A 305 6.44 -0.17 26.08
N VAL A 306 5.29 -0.81 26.02
CA VAL A 306 4.07 -0.33 26.67
C VAL A 306 3.74 -1.24 27.83
N ILE A 307 3.65 -0.65 29.01
CA ILE A 307 3.34 -1.34 30.26
C ILE A 307 1.88 -1.08 30.59
N VAL A 308 1.14 -2.15 30.82
CA VAL A 308 -0.29 -2.12 31.13
C VAL A 308 -0.56 -2.96 32.40
N ASP A 309 -1.64 -2.64 33.09
CA ASP A 309 -2.16 -3.49 34.15
C ASP A 309 -2.52 -4.89 33.60
N ASP A 310 -2.36 -5.93 34.38
CA ASP A 310 -2.63 -7.32 33.98
C ASP A 310 -4.06 -7.51 33.48
N SER A 311 -5.01 -6.80 34.08
CA SER A 311 -6.43 -6.79 33.65
C SER A 311 -6.63 -6.18 32.26
N GLN A 312 -5.74 -5.30 31.82
CA GLN A 312 -5.78 -4.59 30.55
C GLN A 312 -4.95 -5.27 29.44
N LEU A 313 -4.07 -6.20 29.79
CA LEU A 313 -3.15 -6.85 28.87
C LEU A 313 -3.87 -7.47 27.64
N SER A 314 -4.90 -8.27 27.90
CA SER A 314 -5.68 -8.90 26.83
C SER A 314 -6.40 -7.88 25.94
N LEU A 315 -6.80 -6.74 26.48
CA LEU A 315 -7.47 -5.67 25.74
C LEU A 315 -6.47 -4.86 24.90
N ALA A 316 -5.28 -4.59 25.47
CA ALA A 316 -4.20 -3.88 24.80
C ALA A 316 -3.68 -4.67 23.59
N ILE A 317 -3.44 -5.96 23.75
CA ILE A 317 -3.04 -6.85 22.66
C ILE A 317 -4.21 -7.01 21.67
N GLY A 318 -5.42 -7.21 22.18
CA GLY A 318 -6.61 -7.46 21.39
C GLY A 318 -6.66 -8.85 20.77
N LYS A 319 -7.80 -9.20 20.15
CA LYS A 319 -8.02 -10.51 19.53
C LYS A 319 -6.97 -10.76 18.44
N LYS A 320 -6.17 -11.82 18.58
CA LYS A 320 -5.07 -12.18 17.65
C LYS A 320 -4.04 -11.04 17.45
N GLY A 321 -3.81 -10.21 18.45
CA GLY A 321 -2.88 -9.10 18.35
C GLY A 321 -3.37 -7.94 17.45
N GLN A 322 -4.66 -7.86 17.16
CA GLN A 322 -5.22 -6.88 16.21
C GLN A 322 -5.06 -5.44 16.71
N ASN A 323 -5.30 -5.20 18.01
CA ASN A 323 -5.25 -3.84 18.55
C ASN A 323 -3.83 -3.27 18.49
N VAL A 324 -2.85 -4.03 18.98
CA VAL A 324 -1.44 -3.61 18.95
C VAL A 324 -0.91 -3.50 17.52
N ARG A 325 -1.27 -4.43 16.62
CA ARG A 325 -0.82 -4.39 15.22
C ARG A 325 -1.36 -3.18 14.47
N LEU A 326 -2.63 -2.81 14.66
CA LEU A 326 -3.21 -1.61 14.08
C LEU A 326 -2.60 -0.33 14.68
N ALA A 327 -2.36 -0.30 16.01
CA ALA A 327 -1.68 0.80 16.66
C ALA A 327 -0.25 0.98 16.13
N ALA A 328 0.53 -0.10 16.07
CA ALA A 328 1.89 -0.09 15.53
C ALA A 328 1.93 0.40 14.06
N LYS A 329 0.97 -0.03 13.24
CA LYS A 329 0.83 0.42 11.85
C LYS A 329 0.47 1.90 11.73
N LEU A 330 -0.39 2.40 12.64
CA LEU A 330 -0.84 3.79 12.66
C LEU A 330 0.28 4.74 13.08
N LEU A 331 1.06 4.35 14.10
CA LEU A 331 2.19 5.13 14.60
C LEU A 331 3.44 5.00 13.70
N GLY A 332 3.60 3.87 13.02
CA GLY A 332 4.84 3.52 12.33
C GLY A 332 5.98 3.16 13.31
N TRP A 333 5.63 2.63 14.51
CA TRP A 333 6.53 2.19 15.57
C TRP A 333 6.35 0.71 15.86
N LYS A 334 7.41 0.05 16.32
CA LYS A 334 7.35 -1.28 16.93
C LYS A 334 6.83 -1.11 18.35
N ILE A 335 5.81 -1.86 18.73
CA ILE A 335 5.19 -1.77 20.06
C ILE A 335 5.22 -3.15 20.70
N ASP A 336 5.92 -3.25 21.82
CA ASP A 336 5.90 -4.42 22.68
C ASP A 336 5.04 -4.13 23.92
N ILE A 337 4.10 -5.02 24.22
CA ILE A 337 3.20 -4.85 25.35
C ILE A 337 3.59 -5.86 26.42
N LYS A 338 3.83 -5.36 27.63
CA LYS A 338 4.13 -6.17 28.83
C LYS A 338 3.18 -5.81 29.96
N SER A 339 2.90 -6.78 30.85
CA SER A 339 2.20 -6.49 32.08
C SER A 339 3.13 -5.84 33.10
N GLU A 340 2.57 -5.17 34.11
CA GLU A 340 3.34 -4.62 35.22
C GLU A 340 4.11 -5.73 35.98
N GLU A 341 3.49 -6.90 36.11
CA GLU A 341 4.08 -8.07 36.73
C GLU A 341 5.27 -8.62 35.94
N GLU A 342 5.10 -8.78 34.59
CA GLU A 342 6.20 -9.22 33.70
C GLU A 342 7.38 -8.24 33.76
N LYS A 343 7.10 -6.93 33.76
CA LYS A 343 8.15 -5.91 33.85
C LYS A 343 8.85 -5.93 35.18
N ARG A 344 8.13 -6.14 36.29
CA ARG A 344 8.71 -6.28 37.64
C ARG A 344 9.63 -7.49 37.69
N GLN A 345 9.20 -8.64 37.20
CA GLN A 345 10.01 -9.86 37.14
C GLN A 345 11.25 -9.69 36.26
N GLU A 346 11.14 -8.99 35.15
CA GLU A 346 12.27 -8.68 34.25
C GLU A 346 13.32 -7.82 35.01
N VAL A 347 12.87 -6.76 35.68
CA VAL A 347 13.75 -5.88 36.46
C VAL A 347 14.38 -6.64 37.64
N GLU A 348 13.61 -7.47 38.36
CA GLU A 348 14.10 -8.30 39.44
C GLU A 348 15.15 -9.31 38.93
N SER A 349 14.90 -9.95 37.81
CA SER A 349 15.84 -10.85 37.14
C SER A 349 17.11 -10.13 36.68
N GLN A 350 17.00 -8.93 36.14
CA GLN A 350 18.14 -8.11 35.75
C GLN A 350 18.95 -7.66 36.98
N MET A 351 18.27 -7.26 38.06
CA MET A 351 18.93 -6.93 39.31
C MET A 351 19.63 -8.16 39.95
N ALA A 352 18.96 -9.32 39.92
CA ALA A 352 19.56 -10.57 40.38
C ALA A 352 20.78 -11.00 39.55
N ALA A 353 20.77 -10.69 38.25
CA ALA A 353 21.89 -10.93 37.34
C ALA A 353 23.05 -9.92 37.54
N LEU A 354 22.73 -8.67 37.93
CA LEU A 354 23.71 -7.65 38.27
C LEU A 354 24.33 -7.90 39.68
N VAL A 355 23.59 -8.53 40.59
CA VAL A 355 24.13 -9.16 41.81
C VAL A 355 24.68 -10.52 41.36
N ALA A 356 25.72 -10.48 40.52
CA ALA A 356 26.43 -11.69 40.10
C ALA A 356 26.83 -12.43 41.38
N PRO A 357 26.62 -13.76 41.47
CA PRO A 357 27.29 -14.52 42.51
C PRO A 357 28.77 -14.17 42.40
N GLY A 358 29.36 -13.69 43.46
CA GLY A 358 30.76 -13.30 43.47
C GLY A 358 31.62 -14.37 42.81
N ALA A 359 32.79 -14.00 42.30
CA ALA A 359 33.63 -14.91 41.54
C ALA A 359 33.71 -16.28 42.22
N PRO A 360 33.53 -17.38 41.50
CA PRO A 360 33.52 -18.72 42.13
C PRO A 360 34.86 -18.98 42.80
N VAL A 361 34.84 -19.68 43.93
CA VAL A 361 36.03 -20.03 44.69
C VAL A 361 37.11 -20.75 43.85
N SER A 362 36.68 -21.41 42.74
CA SER A 362 37.60 -22.04 41.79
C SER A 362 38.56 -21.06 41.10
N VAL A 363 38.27 -19.76 41.03
CA VAL A 363 39.19 -18.75 40.50
C VAL A 363 40.43 -18.58 41.39
N LEU A 364 40.32 -18.91 42.69
CA LEU A 364 41.45 -18.84 43.61
C LEU A 364 42.52 -19.93 43.37
N LEU A 365 42.26 -20.90 42.52
CA LEU A 365 43.26 -21.86 42.03
C LEU A 365 44.41 -21.15 41.31
N ASP A 366 44.10 -20.10 40.54
CA ASP A 366 45.09 -19.27 39.84
C ASP A 366 45.92 -18.40 40.81
N TYR A 367 45.45 -18.25 42.06
CA TYR A 367 46.11 -17.50 43.15
C TYR A 367 46.72 -18.39 44.20
N GLY A 368 46.95 -19.65 43.86
CA GLY A 368 47.72 -20.58 44.68
C GLY A 368 46.91 -21.49 45.58
N MET A 369 45.58 -21.45 45.57
CA MET A 369 44.72 -22.38 46.30
C MET A 369 44.75 -23.76 45.67
N SER A 370 44.75 -24.83 46.48
CA SER A 370 44.69 -26.21 45.93
C SER A 370 43.28 -26.64 45.57
N ASP A 371 43.16 -27.51 44.54
CA ASP A 371 41.87 -28.10 44.11
C ASP A 371 41.12 -28.74 45.28
N ALA A 372 41.81 -29.47 46.13
CA ALA A 372 41.22 -30.14 47.27
C ALA A 372 40.61 -29.18 48.33
N LEU A 373 41.15 -27.97 48.46
CA LEU A 373 40.58 -26.94 49.34
C LEU A 373 39.36 -26.27 48.66
N SER A 374 39.42 -26.04 47.37
CA SER A 374 38.30 -25.49 46.61
C SER A 374 37.09 -26.43 46.69
N GLU A 375 37.27 -27.74 46.46
CA GLU A 375 36.20 -28.73 46.56
C GLU A 375 35.58 -28.76 47.96
N LYS A 376 36.37 -28.76 49.02
CA LYS A 376 35.88 -28.75 50.41
C LYS A 376 35.06 -27.50 50.74
N LEU A 377 35.48 -26.33 50.25
CA LEU A 377 34.74 -25.08 50.41
C LEU A 377 33.41 -25.12 49.68
N ILE A 378 33.39 -25.68 48.49
CA ILE A 378 32.17 -25.86 47.67
C ILE A 378 31.21 -26.87 48.36
N GLU A 379 31.73 -28.03 48.87
CA GLU A 379 30.93 -29.00 49.61
C GLU A 379 30.35 -28.41 50.91
N ALA A 380 31.09 -27.50 51.56
CA ALA A 380 30.61 -26.76 52.74
C ALA A 380 29.63 -25.63 52.40
N GLY A 381 29.27 -25.44 51.10
CA GLY A 381 28.34 -24.44 50.64
C GLY A 381 28.95 -23.03 50.49
N VAL A 382 30.28 -22.91 50.48
CA VAL A 382 31.00 -21.66 50.24
C VAL A 382 31.47 -21.65 48.79
N GLY A 383 30.58 -21.23 47.86
CA GLY A 383 30.83 -21.27 46.43
C GLY A 383 31.44 -20.01 45.82
N THR A 384 31.51 -18.88 46.57
CA THR A 384 31.94 -17.58 46.05
C THR A 384 33.04 -16.95 46.92
N ILE A 385 33.95 -16.19 46.28
CA ILE A 385 35.08 -15.52 46.93
C ILE A 385 34.60 -14.44 47.94
N GLU A 386 33.50 -13.75 47.63
CA GLU A 386 32.92 -12.73 48.52
C GLU A 386 32.42 -13.36 49.82
N ARG A 387 31.71 -14.49 49.72
CA ARG A 387 31.26 -15.21 50.89
C ARG A 387 32.44 -15.74 51.72
N LEU A 388 33.48 -16.20 51.02
CA LEU A 388 34.72 -16.65 51.66
C LEU A 388 35.44 -15.52 52.38
N GLY A 389 35.52 -14.32 51.80
CA GLY A 389 36.12 -13.12 52.37
C GLY A 389 35.37 -12.55 53.59
N THR A 390 34.07 -12.83 53.73
CA THR A 390 33.28 -12.41 54.91
C THR A 390 33.30 -13.38 56.07
N MET A 391 33.88 -14.59 55.89
CA MET A 391 33.93 -15.62 56.88
C MET A 391 35.08 -15.36 57.86
N THR A 392 34.80 -15.54 59.13
CA THR A 392 35.83 -15.45 60.18
C THR A 392 36.71 -16.71 60.20
N PRO A 393 37.97 -16.64 60.68
CA PRO A 393 38.83 -17.82 60.76
C PRO A 393 38.19 -18.98 61.53
N GLU A 394 37.43 -18.68 62.62
CA GLU A 394 36.70 -19.65 63.43
C GLU A 394 35.59 -20.38 62.62
N GLN A 395 34.93 -19.70 61.64
CA GLN A 395 33.93 -20.28 60.76
C GLN A 395 34.57 -21.17 59.71
N LEU A 396 35.78 -20.84 59.26
CA LEU A 396 36.55 -21.66 58.34
C LEU A 396 37.08 -22.92 59.00
N GLU A 397 37.50 -22.84 60.27
CA GLU A 397 37.96 -23.97 61.11
C GLU A 397 36.83 -24.95 61.43
N ALA A 398 35.57 -24.49 61.43
CA ALA A 398 34.39 -25.32 61.61
C ALA A 398 34.07 -26.23 60.40
N ILE A 399 34.73 -26.00 59.27
CA ILE A 399 34.53 -26.82 58.06
C ILE A 399 35.37 -28.10 58.16
N PRO A 400 34.78 -29.28 58.03
CA PRO A 400 35.53 -30.54 58.19
C PRO A 400 36.66 -30.67 57.16
N GLY A 401 37.88 -30.82 57.60
CA GLY A 401 39.05 -31.03 56.76
C GLY A 401 39.82 -29.76 56.35
N ILE A 402 39.54 -28.60 56.93
CA ILE A 402 40.33 -27.39 56.81
C ILE A 402 41.20 -27.25 58.10
N ASP A 403 42.52 -27.28 57.89
CA ASP A 403 43.48 -27.08 58.98
C ASP A 403 43.81 -25.60 59.17
N PRO A 404 44.31 -25.17 60.37
CA PRO A 404 44.72 -23.78 60.61
C PRO A 404 45.73 -23.24 59.58
N ALA A 405 46.65 -24.07 59.09
CA ALA A 405 47.58 -23.71 58.00
C ALA A 405 46.88 -23.47 56.64
N SER A 406 45.81 -24.21 56.40
CA SER A 406 44.98 -24.02 55.21
C SER A 406 44.19 -22.72 55.28
N ILE A 407 43.78 -22.24 56.44
CA ILE A 407 43.07 -20.97 56.63
C ILE A 407 43.97 -19.80 56.28
N GLU A 408 45.21 -19.78 56.70
CA GLU A 408 46.17 -18.73 56.34
C GLU A 408 46.37 -18.69 54.82
N PHE A 409 46.38 -19.86 54.17
CA PHE A 409 46.56 -19.99 52.76
C PHE A 409 45.30 -19.50 51.94
N ILE A 410 44.13 -19.83 52.46
CA ILE A 410 42.86 -19.33 51.87
C ILE A 410 42.81 -17.80 52.00
N GLN A 411 43.14 -17.24 53.15
CA GLN A 411 43.13 -15.78 53.33
C GLN A 411 44.16 -15.09 52.43
N ALA A 412 45.39 -15.67 52.32
CA ALA A 412 46.38 -15.14 51.39
C ALA A 412 45.92 -15.16 49.91
N SER A 413 45.24 -16.23 49.46
CA SER A 413 44.71 -16.33 48.10
C SER A 413 43.60 -15.33 47.89
N VAL A 414 42.71 -15.07 48.85
CA VAL A 414 41.66 -14.06 48.78
C VAL A 414 42.25 -12.66 48.71
N VAL A 415 43.26 -12.35 49.54
CA VAL A 415 43.93 -11.05 49.48
C VAL A 415 44.66 -10.86 48.14
N ALA A 416 45.31 -11.89 47.62
CA ALA A 416 45.97 -11.86 46.34
C ALA A 416 44.98 -11.61 45.19
N TYR A 417 43.77 -12.18 45.27
CA TYR A 417 42.70 -11.93 44.32
C TYR A 417 42.22 -10.49 44.36
N TYR A 418 42.01 -9.90 45.53
CA TYR A 418 41.54 -8.51 45.63
C TYR A 418 42.65 -7.50 45.33
N SER A 419 43.92 -7.79 45.57
CA SER A 419 45.03 -6.89 45.26
C SER A 419 45.22 -6.59 43.78
N GLN A 420 44.67 -7.42 42.85
CA GLN A 420 44.67 -7.11 41.44
C GLN A 420 43.69 -5.98 41.04
N PHE A 421 42.73 -5.67 41.92
CA PHE A 421 41.74 -4.62 41.70
C PHE A 421 42.08 -3.33 42.45
N GLU A 422 43.14 -3.32 43.28
CA GLU A 422 43.66 -2.11 43.89
C GLU A 422 44.58 -1.41 42.88
N ASP A 423 44.12 -0.23 42.36
CA ASP A 423 44.95 0.62 41.51
C ASP A 423 46.26 1.01 42.23
N PRO A 424 47.45 0.94 41.58
CA PRO A 424 48.74 1.30 42.20
C PRO A 424 48.92 2.83 42.31
N GLY A 425 47.97 3.52 42.93
CA GLY A 425 47.94 4.99 42.92
C GLY A 425 47.63 5.68 44.25
N THR A 426 47.61 4.98 45.42
CA THR A 426 47.38 5.71 46.67
C THR A 426 48.23 5.15 47.81
N GLU A 427 49.52 5.44 47.81
CA GLU A 427 50.34 5.38 49.01
C GLU A 427 50.21 6.69 49.78
N GLY A 428 49.83 6.59 51.05
CA GLY A 428 50.32 7.47 52.07
C GLY A 428 49.36 8.48 52.71
N GLY A 429 49.03 8.26 53.95
CA GLY A 429 48.66 9.36 54.82
C GLY A 429 47.58 9.08 55.86
N SER A 430 48.03 8.51 56.95
CA SER A 430 47.29 8.45 58.21
C SER A 430 47.03 9.82 58.84
N ALA A 431 45.90 9.87 59.52
CA ALA A 431 45.63 10.69 60.71
C ALA A 431 44.84 11.99 60.58
N GLU A 432 43.69 11.90 61.20
CA GLU A 432 43.12 12.84 62.21
C GLU A 432 42.61 14.21 61.75
N SER A 433 41.36 14.40 62.12
CA SER A 433 40.69 15.58 62.72
C SER A 433 39.78 16.41 61.81
N GLU A 434 38.50 16.34 62.16
CA GLU A 434 37.45 17.36 61.97
C GLU A 434 37.82 18.68 62.74
N PRO A 435 36.96 19.75 62.66
CA PRO A 435 36.18 20.35 61.63
C PRO A 435 36.45 21.88 61.49
N GLU A 436 35.86 22.61 60.69
CA GLU A 436 35.14 23.90 60.88
C GLU A 436 34.97 24.74 59.59
N ASP A 437 33.75 25.15 59.42
CA ASP A 437 33.20 26.36 58.86
C ASP A 437 34.14 27.40 58.21
N SER A 438 33.76 27.88 57.01
CA SER A 438 33.37 29.27 56.78
C SER A 438 33.23 29.60 55.29
N GLU A 439 32.08 30.06 55.00
CA GLU A 439 31.58 31.14 54.12
C GLU A 439 32.52 31.87 53.13
N VAL A 440 31.90 32.09 51.95
CA VAL A 440 31.81 33.31 51.10
C VAL A 440 33.01 33.66 50.21
N SER A 441 32.80 33.71 48.94
CA SER A 441 32.74 34.93 48.15
C SER A 441 32.83 34.70 46.64
N ALA A 442 31.95 35.36 45.96
CA ALA A 442 31.83 35.52 44.51
C ALA A 442 33.05 36.20 43.88
N ALA A 443 33.38 35.81 42.65
CA ALA A 443 33.81 36.75 41.62
C ALA A 443 33.67 36.17 40.21
N ALA A 444 33.01 36.96 39.37
CA ALA A 444 32.80 36.81 37.98
C ALA A 444 34.09 36.88 37.13
N GLY A 445 34.13 36.18 36.02
CA GLY A 445 35.12 36.36 34.97
C GLY A 445 34.56 35.86 33.67
N GLU A 446 34.23 36.78 32.77
CA GLU A 446 33.70 36.63 31.43
C GLU A 446 34.73 36.14 30.40
N PRO A 447 34.34 35.92 29.12
CA PRO A 447 34.73 34.73 28.36
C PRO A 447 35.81 35.03 27.31
N GLY A 448 36.58 33.99 26.97
CA GLY A 448 37.57 33.99 25.89
C GLY A 448 37.02 33.42 24.59
N GLU A 449 37.37 34.08 23.52
CA GLU A 449 36.98 33.94 22.13
C GLU A 449 37.20 32.53 21.51
N VAL A 450 36.25 32.25 20.65
CA VAL A 450 36.10 31.04 19.81
C VAL A 450 37.08 31.11 18.63
N GLY A 451 37.93 30.09 18.48
CA GLY A 451 38.70 29.85 17.27
C GLY A 451 37.89 29.09 16.21
N GLU A 452 37.93 29.57 14.98
CA GLU A 452 37.29 28.98 13.81
C GLU A 452 37.84 27.59 13.46
N PRO A 453 37.00 26.63 13.00
CA PRO A 453 37.45 25.34 12.50
C PRO A 453 37.76 25.43 10.98
N GLY A 454 38.91 24.86 10.63
CA GLY A 454 39.42 24.75 9.26
C GLY A 454 38.59 23.87 8.34
N GLU A 455 38.65 24.22 7.07
CA GLU A 455 38.10 23.53 5.90
C GLU A 455 38.44 22.05 5.84
N VAL A 456 37.40 21.24 5.70
CA VAL A 456 37.54 19.79 5.42
C VAL A 456 37.37 19.59 3.91
N GLY A 457 38.39 18.98 3.31
CA GLY A 457 38.51 18.67 1.89
C GLY A 457 37.41 17.70 1.38
N GLU A 458 37.09 17.86 0.09
CA GLU A 458 36.15 17.05 -0.68
C GLU A 458 36.56 15.57 -0.71
N PRO A 459 35.59 14.63 -0.63
CA PRO A 459 35.85 13.22 -0.88
C PRO A 459 35.77 12.90 -2.36
N GLY A 460 36.84 12.22 -2.84
CA GLY A 460 37.03 11.75 -4.20
C GLY A 460 35.95 10.76 -4.68
N GLU A 461 35.74 10.81 -5.99
CA GLU A 461 34.91 9.90 -6.79
C GLU A 461 35.25 8.43 -6.53
N VAL A 462 34.22 7.65 -6.20
CA VAL A 462 34.30 6.20 -6.13
C VAL A 462 33.75 5.65 -7.45
N GLY A 463 34.63 4.93 -8.17
CA GLY A 463 34.37 4.32 -9.46
C GLY A 463 33.24 3.28 -9.43
N GLU A 464 32.56 3.20 -10.56
CA GLU A 464 31.56 2.21 -10.91
C GLU A 464 32.13 0.77 -10.84
N PRO A 465 31.38 -0.23 -10.35
CA PRO A 465 31.76 -1.62 -10.51
C PRO A 465 31.27 -2.19 -11.84
N ASP A 466 32.25 -2.78 -12.53
CA ASP A 466 32.21 -3.57 -13.75
C ASP A 466 31.20 -4.72 -13.71
N GLU A 467 30.28 -4.76 -14.68
CA GLU A 467 29.36 -5.88 -14.93
C GLU A 467 30.14 -7.07 -15.50
N THR A 468 30.32 -8.11 -14.70
CA THR A 468 30.74 -9.42 -15.22
C THR A 468 29.55 -10.38 -15.16
N GLN A 469 29.10 -10.72 -16.36
CA GLN A 469 28.14 -11.78 -16.65
C GLN A 469 28.65 -13.13 -16.12
N ALA A 470 27.80 -13.86 -15.41
CA ALA A 470 27.93 -15.31 -15.21
C ALA A 470 26.57 -15.96 -15.42
N GLU A 471 26.42 -16.58 -16.56
CA GLU A 471 25.37 -17.59 -16.80
C GLU A 471 25.74 -18.88 -16.05
N PRO A 472 24.78 -19.61 -15.49
CA PRO A 472 25.00 -21.01 -15.14
C PRO A 472 24.44 -21.94 -16.22
N GLU A 473 25.33 -22.73 -16.79
CA GLU A 473 25.04 -23.91 -17.61
C GLU A 473 24.22 -24.93 -16.80
N ALA A 474 23.15 -25.42 -17.43
CA ALA A 474 22.38 -26.56 -16.94
C ALA A 474 22.88 -27.82 -17.62
N GLU A 475 23.54 -28.69 -16.86
CA GLU A 475 23.84 -30.06 -17.27
C GLU A 475 22.60 -30.95 -17.18
N ALA A 476 22.33 -31.64 -18.29
CA ALA A 476 21.34 -32.65 -18.46
C ALA A 476 21.86 -33.98 -17.89
N ALA A 477 21.11 -34.60 -16.98
CA ALA A 477 21.23 -36.03 -16.67
C ALA A 477 19.99 -36.77 -17.13
N ALA A 478 20.18 -37.60 -18.14
CA ALA A 478 19.25 -38.59 -18.60
C ALA A 478 19.22 -39.78 -17.63
N GLY A 479 18.05 -40.21 -17.26
CA GLY A 479 17.81 -41.46 -16.53
C GLY A 479 16.54 -42.14 -17.04
N ASP A 480 16.71 -43.21 -17.75
CA ASP A 480 15.69 -44.19 -18.19
C ASP A 480 14.87 -44.74 -17.03
N VAL A 481 13.55 -44.79 -17.17
CA VAL A 481 12.71 -45.84 -16.54
C VAL A 481 11.47 -46.11 -17.40
N GLU A 482 11.49 -47.26 -18.01
CA GLU A 482 10.49 -48.31 -18.21
C GLU A 482 9.00 -48.00 -18.32
N GLN A 483 8.48 -48.50 -19.42
CA GLN A 483 7.09 -48.72 -19.83
C GLN A 483 6.26 -49.51 -18.83
N ALA A 484 5.06 -49.06 -18.53
CA ALA A 484 3.93 -49.91 -18.15
C ALA A 484 2.64 -49.40 -18.79
N GLY A 485 2.03 -50.27 -19.57
CA GLY A 485 0.87 -50.00 -20.40
C GLY A 485 -0.47 -49.86 -19.64
N PRO A 486 -1.55 -49.65 -20.39
CA PRO A 486 -2.80 -49.10 -19.89
C PRO A 486 -3.73 -50.16 -19.28
N LYS A 487 -4.36 -49.83 -18.16
CA LYS A 487 -5.53 -50.56 -17.65
C LYS A 487 -6.79 -49.75 -17.93
N ASN A 488 -7.69 -50.41 -18.64
CA ASN A 488 -9.10 -50.12 -18.81
C ASN A 488 -9.77 -49.78 -17.46
N VAL A 489 -10.57 -48.72 -17.46
CA VAL A 489 -11.67 -48.55 -16.52
C VAL A 489 -12.90 -48.14 -17.31
N GLU A 490 -13.94 -48.90 -17.07
CA GLU A 490 -15.27 -48.92 -17.63
C GLU A 490 -16.01 -47.57 -17.53
N GLU A 491 -16.77 -47.28 -18.59
CA GLU A 491 -17.88 -46.33 -18.60
C GLU A 491 -19.01 -46.83 -17.68
N PRO A 492 -19.70 -45.95 -16.95
CA PRO A 492 -21.06 -46.23 -16.50
C PRO A 492 -22.11 -45.55 -17.36
N ALA A 493 -23.13 -46.32 -17.61
CA ALA A 493 -24.29 -46.23 -18.42
C ALA A 493 -25.09 -44.90 -18.36
N GLU A 494 -25.63 -44.57 -19.52
CA GLU A 494 -26.69 -43.59 -19.76
C GLU A 494 -27.98 -43.98 -19.01
N GLU A 495 -28.60 -43.04 -18.31
CA GLU A 495 -30.01 -43.07 -17.91
C GLU A 495 -30.83 -42.12 -18.80
N PRO A 496 -32.09 -42.48 -19.08
CA PRO A 496 -32.84 -41.92 -20.17
C PRO A 496 -33.55 -40.58 -19.82
N VAL A 497 -33.55 -39.73 -20.80
CA VAL A 497 -34.27 -38.47 -20.90
C VAL A 497 -35.78 -38.72 -20.84
N VAL A 498 -36.46 -38.07 -19.90
CA VAL A 498 -37.93 -37.97 -19.86
C VAL A 498 -38.33 -36.57 -20.40
N GLU A 499 -39.01 -36.57 -21.52
CA GLU A 499 -39.68 -35.38 -22.09
C GLU A 499 -40.88 -34.94 -21.21
N PRO A 500 -41.17 -33.65 -21.10
CA PRO A 500 -42.39 -33.16 -20.47
C PRO A 500 -43.53 -33.06 -21.51
N SER A 501 -44.63 -33.70 -21.22
CA SER A 501 -45.92 -33.59 -21.94
C SER A 501 -46.67 -32.31 -21.56
N GLU A 502 -47.17 -31.62 -22.55
CA GLU A 502 -48.02 -30.43 -22.53
C GLU A 502 -49.53 -30.75 -22.26
N PRO A 503 -50.42 -29.74 -22.20
CA PRO A 503 -51.39 -29.56 -21.15
C PRO A 503 -52.86 -29.84 -21.60
N GLY A 504 -53.71 -30.08 -20.62
CA GLY A 504 -55.17 -30.26 -20.80
C GLY A 504 -55.97 -29.15 -20.14
N SER A 505 -56.65 -28.43 -20.96
CA SER A 505 -57.93 -27.68 -20.87
C SER A 505 -58.77 -27.73 -19.63
N GLU A 506 -59.27 -26.53 -19.31
CA GLU A 506 -60.44 -26.06 -18.53
C GLU A 506 -61.66 -27.02 -18.41
N PRO A 507 -62.63 -26.82 -17.45
CA PRO A 507 -63.47 -25.63 -17.47
C PRO A 507 -64.00 -25.12 -16.10
N ALA A 508 -64.67 -23.95 -16.19
CA ALA A 508 -65.39 -23.14 -15.26
C ALA A 508 -66.45 -23.84 -14.36
N GLU A 509 -66.70 -23.25 -13.20
CA GLU A 509 -68.05 -22.95 -12.70
C GLU A 509 -67.99 -22.05 -11.44
N THR A 510 -68.63 -20.91 -11.59
CA THR A 510 -69.52 -20.07 -10.79
C THR A 510 -69.87 -20.56 -9.37
N VAL A 511 -69.97 -19.61 -8.43
CA VAL A 511 -71.16 -19.20 -7.64
C VAL A 511 -70.78 -18.19 -6.56
N SER A 512 -71.24 -16.97 -6.67
CA SER A 512 -72.03 -16.03 -5.87
C SER A 512 -71.89 -16.01 -4.33
N GLY A 513 -71.94 -14.79 -3.82
CA GLY A 513 -72.49 -14.41 -2.50
C GLY A 513 -71.75 -13.22 -1.90
N GLU A 514 -72.15 -12.02 -2.15
CA GLU A 514 -72.93 -11.07 -1.36
C GLU A 514 -72.30 -10.64 -0.02
N GLY A 515 -72.19 -9.30 0.10
CA GLY A 515 -72.55 -8.59 1.33
C GLY A 515 -71.68 -7.38 1.66
N SER A 516 -72.15 -6.24 1.23
CA SER A 516 -72.45 -4.95 1.89
C SER A 516 -71.29 -4.15 2.48
N GLU A 517 -71.11 -2.97 1.92
CA GLU A 517 -71.45 -1.62 2.46
C GLU A 517 -70.66 -1.21 3.68
N THR A 518 -69.92 -0.11 3.61
CA THR A 518 -70.38 1.26 3.83
C THR A 518 -69.32 2.31 3.44
N VAL A 519 -69.80 3.25 2.74
CA VAL A 519 -69.45 4.60 2.37
C VAL A 519 -69.16 5.52 3.58
N GLU A 520 -68.21 6.45 3.42
CA GLU A 520 -68.28 7.88 3.81
C GLU A 520 -67.04 8.56 3.27
N GLN A 521 -67.08 9.33 2.31
CA GLN A 521 -67.17 10.71 1.87
C GLN A 521 -66.93 11.74 2.96
N PHE A 522 -66.10 12.68 2.60
CA PHE A 522 -66.06 14.16 2.80
C PHE A 522 -64.63 14.60 2.74
N GLY A 523 -64.17 15.65 2.02
CA GLY A 523 -64.80 16.74 1.32
C GLY A 523 -63.66 17.65 0.82
N THR A 524 -63.80 18.11 -0.34
CA THR A 524 -63.06 19.18 -1.01
C THR A 524 -63.33 20.53 -0.36
N ILE A 525 -62.32 21.41 -0.23
CA ILE A 525 -62.54 22.87 -0.28
C ILE A 525 -61.39 23.48 -1.11
N GLU A 526 -61.88 24.16 -2.14
CA GLU A 526 -61.19 25.11 -3.02
C GLU A 526 -60.88 26.41 -2.27
N ASP A 527 -59.88 27.10 -2.79
CA ASP A 527 -59.94 28.42 -3.42
C ASP A 527 -59.24 29.59 -2.70
N ALA A 528 -58.60 30.36 -3.59
CA ALA A 528 -58.45 31.79 -3.67
C ALA A 528 -57.27 32.49 -2.99
N GLY A 529 -56.51 33.16 -3.85
CA GLY A 529 -56.13 34.54 -3.58
C GLY A 529 -54.70 34.96 -3.78
N SER A 530 -54.25 35.24 -4.99
CA SER A 530 -53.36 36.36 -5.28
C SER A 530 -54.15 37.68 -5.07
N PRO A 531 -53.56 38.87 -4.85
CA PRO A 531 -52.62 39.50 -5.77
C PRO A 531 -51.61 40.57 -5.22
N HIS A 532 -50.66 40.93 -6.08
CA HIS A 532 -50.08 42.29 -6.34
C HIS A 532 -49.39 43.09 -5.23
N ASN A 533 -48.13 43.56 -5.42
CA ASN A 533 -47.76 44.82 -6.06
C ASN A 533 -46.29 45.16 -5.90
N HIS A 534 -45.68 45.54 -7.04
CA HIS A 534 -44.85 46.73 -7.37
C HIS A 534 -43.92 47.37 -6.34
N ALA A 535 -42.65 47.54 -6.76
CA ALA A 535 -41.93 48.78 -7.16
C ALA A 535 -40.44 48.49 -7.15
N GLU A 536 -39.72 48.54 -8.27
CA GLU A 536 -39.02 49.67 -8.92
C GLU A 536 -38.20 50.51 -7.97
N VAL A 537 -36.89 50.60 -8.29
CA VAL A 537 -36.04 51.79 -8.53
C VAL A 537 -34.56 51.34 -8.39
N ALA A 538 -33.76 51.18 -9.44
CA ALA A 538 -32.88 52.10 -10.16
C ALA A 538 -31.69 52.69 -9.37
N GLY A 539 -30.51 52.63 -9.96
CA GLY A 539 -29.29 53.43 -9.68
C GLY A 539 -28.05 52.55 -9.63
N ALA A 540 -27.29 52.33 -10.64
CA ALA A 540 -26.39 53.15 -11.46
C ALA A 540 -25.06 53.50 -10.76
N GLU A 541 -23.98 53.24 -11.52
CA GLU A 541 -22.62 53.82 -11.46
C GLU A 541 -21.70 53.37 -10.34
N SER A 542 -20.43 53.08 -10.51
CA SER A 542 -19.43 53.34 -11.55
C SER A 542 -18.14 52.54 -11.23
N VAL A 543 -17.45 52.15 -12.26
CA VAL A 543 -16.03 51.73 -12.26
C VAL A 543 -15.14 52.96 -11.92
N PRO A 544 -13.94 52.76 -11.32
CA PRO A 544 -12.79 53.08 -12.15
C PRO A 544 -11.63 52.07 -12.10
N GLN A 545 -11.00 51.92 -13.26
CA GLN A 545 -9.64 51.49 -13.50
C GLN A 545 -8.62 52.43 -12.84
N ASN A 546 -7.47 51.91 -12.44
CA ASN A 546 -6.11 52.41 -12.70
C ASN A 546 -5.13 51.41 -12.12
N SER A 547 -4.31 50.75 -12.89
CA SER A 547 -3.08 51.10 -13.63
C SER A 547 -1.87 51.39 -12.73
N SER A 548 -0.85 50.57 -13.01
CA SER A 548 0.61 50.78 -13.03
C SER A 548 1.39 50.86 -11.70
N GLY A 549 2.36 50.02 -11.62
CA GLY A 549 3.82 50.32 -11.76
C GLY A 549 4.62 49.95 -10.53
N GLU A 550 5.43 49.09 -10.65
CA GLU A 550 6.86 48.80 -10.54
C GLU A 550 7.11 47.36 -10.18
#